data_e30a64e8533fd5abf1777742ac2293ed
#
_entry.id   e30a64e8533fd5abf1777742ac2293ed
#
_cell.length_a   1.000
_cell.length_b   1.000
_cell.length_c   1.000
_cell.angle_alpha   90.00
_cell.angle_beta   90.00
_cell.angle_gamma   90.00
#
_symmetry.space_group_name_H-M   'P 1'
#
loop_
_entity.id
_entity.type
_entity.pdbx_description
1 polymer ?
#
loop_
_entity_poly.entity_id
_entity_poly.type
_entity_poly.pdbx_seq_one_letter_code
_entity_poly.pdbx_strand_id
1 'polypeptide(L)'
;GAMILLKEGADPERFGVARFEDDRVVEITEKPEDPPSSHAVTGCYFYDARVFEVIRSLEPSSRSELEITDVNNRYISWGRMRHRVMDGWWTDAGTVPSLHRAAMLVAEEEEGNPVLTGFRVGRVYPHLNDPHGAYDPDDETPHHGVRP
;
A
#
# COMPACT_ATOMS: atom_id res chain seq x y z
N GLY A 1 -0.32 -1.31 -18.40
CA GLY A 1 -1.36 -1.88 -17.55
C GLY A 1 -1.18 -1.49 -16.11
N ALA A 2 -2.09 -1.97 -15.29
CA ALA A 2 -2.06 -1.77 -13.85
C ALA A 2 -2.23 -3.11 -13.12
N MET A 3 -1.76 -3.15 -11.88
CA MET A 3 -2.02 -4.25 -10.95
C MET A 3 -2.30 -3.68 -9.57
N ILE A 4 -3.28 -4.24 -8.89
CA ILE A 4 -3.65 -3.92 -7.51
C ILE A 4 -3.50 -5.14 -6.63
N LEU A 5 -3.20 -4.90 -5.36
CA LEU A 5 -3.26 -5.93 -4.34
C LEU A 5 -4.55 -5.79 -3.54
N LEU A 6 -5.20 -6.92 -3.34
CA LEU A 6 -6.46 -7.03 -2.61
C LEU A 6 -6.25 -7.84 -1.33
N LYS A 7 -7.06 -7.56 -0.33
CA LYS A 7 -7.13 -8.36 0.88
C LYS A 7 -8.58 -8.69 1.20
N GLU A 8 -8.84 -9.96 1.42
CA GLU A 8 -10.12 -10.38 2.00
C GLU A 8 -10.18 -10.00 3.48
N GLY A 9 -11.25 -9.33 3.89
CA GLY A 9 -11.39 -8.78 5.24
C GLY A 9 -12.83 -8.65 5.70
N ALA A 10 -12.99 -8.33 7.00
CA ALA A 10 -14.29 -8.25 7.66
C ALA A 10 -14.99 -6.90 7.50
N ASP A 11 -14.24 -5.82 7.23
CA ASP A 11 -14.75 -4.42 7.17
C ASP A 11 -14.36 -3.78 5.82
N PRO A 12 -14.73 -4.39 4.68
CA PRO A 12 -14.29 -3.90 3.36
C PRO A 12 -14.86 -2.52 3.04
N GLU A 13 -16.02 -2.15 3.59
CA GLU A 13 -16.70 -0.86 3.38
C GLU A 13 -15.87 0.36 3.80
N ARG A 14 -14.78 0.16 4.54
CA ARG A 14 -13.85 1.24 4.92
C ARG A 14 -12.88 1.63 3.81
N PHE A 15 -12.82 0.85 2.75
CA PHE A 15 -11.83 0.92 1.69
C PHE A 15 -12.49 0.94 0.30
N GLY A 16 -11.67 1.03 -0.73
CA GLY A 16 -12.13 0.67 -2.06
C GLY A 16 -12.40 -0.84 -2.13
N VAL A 17 -13.57 -1.24 -2.61
CA VAL A 17 -13.98 -2.64 -2.68
C VAL A 17 -14.10 -3.10 -4.11
N ALA A 18 -13.47 -4.23 -4.43
CA ALA A 18 -13.48 -4.81 -5.75
C ALA A 18 -14.76 -5.62 -6.02
N ARG A 19 -15.39 -5.39 -7.16
CA ARG A 19 -16.44 -6.25 -7.73
C ARG A 19 -15.83 -7.15 -8.79
N PHE A 20 -16.22 -8.41 -8.76
CA PHE A 20 -15.72 -9.44 -9.69
C PHE A 20 -16.80 -9.92 -10.64
N GLU A 21 -16.36 -10.24 -11.85
CA GLU A 21 -17.06 -11.13 -12.77
C GLU A 21 -16.07 -12.24 -13.14
N ASP A 22 -16.42 -13.48 -12.80
CA ASP A 22 -15.51 -14.62 -12.79
C ASP A 22 -14.25 -14.30 -11.95
N ASP A 23 -13.07 -14.38 -12.54
CA ASP A 23 -11.79 -14.05 -11.89
C ASP A 23 -11.23 -12.68 -12.34
N ARG A 24 -12.12 -11.75 -12.68
CA ARG A 24 -11.71 -10.40 -13.13
C ARG A 24 -12.35 -9.33 -12.28
N VAL A 25 -11.54 -8.38 -11.83
CA VAL A 25 -12.07 -7.14 -11.26
C VAL A 25 -12.67 -6.30 -12.37
N VAL A 26 -13.95 -5.99 -12.24
CA VAL A 26 -14.73 -5.22 -13.24
C VAL A 26 -15.08 -3.82 -12.74
N GLU A 27 -14.99 -3.59 -11.44
CA GLU A 27 -15.25 -2.29 -10.83
C GLU A 27 -14.60 -2.21 -9.44
N ILE A 28 -14.25 -1.02 -9.01
CA ILE A 28 -13.90 -0.72 -7.63
C ILE A 28 -14.79 0.42 -7.16
N THR A 29 -15.48 0.23 -6.04
CA THR A 29 -16.32 1.25 -5.40
C THR A 29 -15.62 1.75 -4.15
N GLU A 30 -15.45 3.06 -4.03
CA GLU A 30 -14.84 3.69 -2.86
C GLU A 30 -15.81 3.72 -1.69
N LYS A 31 -15.44 3.10 -0.58
CA LYS A 31 -16.19 3.07 0.69
C LYS A 31 -17.70 2.84 0.51
N PRO A 32 -18.09 1.74 -0.14
CA PRO A 32 -19.50 1.47 -0.40
C PRO A 32 -20.27 1.19 0.90
N GLU A 33 -21.52 1.66 1.00
CA GLU A 33 -22.42 1.31 2.11
C GLU A 33 -22.82 -0.17 2.06
N ASP A 34 -22.93 -0.73 0.85
CA ASP A 34 -23.19 -2.16 0.60
C ASP A 34 -22.04 -2.72 -0.24
N PRO A 35 -21.03 -3.35 0.39
CA PRO A 35 -19.86 -3.83 -0.31
C PRO A 35 -20.17 -4.97 -1.29
N PRO A 36 -19.76 -4.88 -2.57
CA PRO A 36 -20.01 -5.91 -3.57
C PRO A 36 -19.21 -7.20 -3.33
N SER A 37 -18.23 -7.19 -2.45
CA SER A 37 -17.43 -8.35 -2.03
C SER A 37 -16.70 -8.07 -0.71
N SER A 38 -16.00 -9.08 -0.17
CA SER A 38 -15.11 -8.95 0.98
C SER A 38 -13.68 -8.49 0.62
N HIS A 39 -13.41 -8.11 -0.63
CA HIS A 39 -12.07 -7.82 -1.11
C HIS A 39 -11.78 -6.32 -1.14
N ALA A 40 -11.06 -5.87 -0.12
CA ALA A 40 -10.59 -4.49 -0.01
C ALA A 40 -9.30 -4.25 -0.83
N VAL A 41 -9.19 -3.07 -1.42
CA VAL A 41 -7.97 -2.60 -2.08
C VAL A 41 -6.97 -2.12 -1.02
N THR A 42 -5.77 -2.70 -1.01
CA THR A 42 -4.81 -2.53 0.08
C THR A 42 -3.99 -1.23 0.03
N GLY A 43 -4.14 -0.41 -1.01
CA GLY A 43 -3.30 0.77 -1.21
C GLY A 43 -1.93 0.47 -1.83
N CYS A 44 -1.70 -0.75 -2.27
CA CYS A 44 -0.50 -1.12 -3.04
C CYS A 44 -0.85 -1.26 -4.53
N TYR A 45 -0.25 -0.39 -5.34
CA TYR A 45 -0.56 -0.23 -6.75
C TYR A 45 0.69 -0.29 -7.61
N PHE A 46 0.54 -0.89 -8.80
CA PHE A 46 1.56 -0.88 -9.84
C PHE A 46 0.93 -0.35 -11.12
N TYR A 47 1.53 0.67 -11.72
CA TYR A 47 1.02 1.29 -12.94
C TYR A 47 2.13 1.45 -13.97
N ASP A 48 1.75 1.41 -15.25
CA ASP A 48 2.62 1.90 -16.32
C ASP A 48 2.61 3.45 -16.38
N ALA A 49 3.49 4.03 -17.20
CA ALA A 49 3.68 5.48 -17.28
C ALA A 49 2.42 6.28 -17.64
N ARG A 50 1.38 5.64 -18.22
CA ARG A 50 0.11 6.30 -18.55
C ARG A 50 -0.68 6.75 -17.33
N VAL A 51 -0.34 6.27 -16.14
CA VAL A 51 -0.98 6.72 -14.90
C VAL A 51 -0.95 8.23 -14.74
N PHE A 52 0.14 8.89 -15.16
CA PHE A 52 0.26 10.35 -15.08
C PHE A 52 -0.72 11.09 -16.01
N GLU A 53 -1.04 10.50 -17.15
CA GLU A 53 -2.05 11.05 -18.08
C GLU A 53 -3.45 10.85 -17.50
N VAL A 54 -3.72 9.67 -16.95
CA VAL A 54 -4.99 9.37 -16.27
C VAL A 54 -5.22 10.36 -15.13
N ILE A 55 -4.25 10.53 -14.23
CA ILE A 55 -4.37 11.43 -13.08
C ILE A 55 -4.67 12.88 -13.53
N ARG A 56 -4.00 13.38 -14.59
CA ARG A 56 -4.25 14.73 -15.11
C ARG A 56 -5.65 14.91 -15.72
N SER A 57 -6.31 13.81 -16.10
CA SER A 57 -7.65 13.81 -16.68
C SER A 57 -8.78 13.61 -15.68
N LEU A 58 -8.43 13.35 -14.40
CA LEU A 58 -9.45 13.15 -13.36
C LEU A 58 -10.07 14.48 -12.93
N GLU A 59 -11.33 14.40 -12.58
CA GLU A 59 -12.06 15.45 -11.90
C GLU A 59 -12.22 15.09 -10.41
N PRO A 60 -12.25 16.06 -9.50
CA PRO A 60 -12.49 15.78 -8.10
C PRO A 60 -13.86 15.11 -7.88
N SER A 61 -13.90 14.16 -6.97
CA SER A 61 -15.11 13.47 -6.53
C SER A 61 -16.09 14.43 -5.81
N SER A 62 -17.25 13.92 -5.42
CA SER A 62 -18.19 14.65 -4.56
C SER A 62 -17.60 15.08 -3.21
N ARG A 63 -16.47 14.45 -2.81
CA ARG A 63 -15.69 14.81 -1.60
C ARG A 63 -14.65 15.88 -1.88
N SER A 64 -14.56 16.41 -3.10
CA SER A 64 -13.55 17.36 -3.56
C SER A 64 -12.12 16.81 -3.53
N GLU A 65 -11.97 15.48 -3.69
CA GLU A 65 -10.70 14.76 -3.71
C GLU A 65 -10.51 14.05 -5.04
N LEU A 66 -9.26 13.93 -5.50
CA LEU A 66 -8.91 13.03 -6.60
C LEU A 66 -8.77 11.60 -6.04
N GLU A 67 -9.62 10.70 -6.52
CA GLU A 67 -9.70 9.35 -5.99
C GLU A 67 -8.81 8.39 -6.78
N ILE A 68 -7.99 7.63 -6.07
CA ILE A 68 -7.19 6.55 -6.68
C ILE A 68 -8.11 5.46 -7.28
N THR A 69 -9.30 5.33 -6.74
CA THR A 69 -10.35 4.42 -7.25
C THR A 69 -10.73 4.76 -8.69
N ASP A 70 -10.78 6.04 -9.07
CA ASP A 70 -11.07 6.47 -10.45
C ASP A 70 -9.92 6.11 -11.40
N VAL A 71 -8.66 6.22 -10.94
CA VAL A 71 -7.50 5.73 -11.69
C VAL A 71 -7.66 4.23 -11.97
N ASN A 72 -7.95 3.45 -10.94
CA ASN A 72 -8.13 2.00 -11.06
C ASN A 72 -9.26 1.67 -12.04
N ASN A 73 -10.42 2.31 -11.92
CA ASN A 73 -11.58 2.09 -12.79
C ASN A 73 -11.26 2.47 -14.25
N ARG A 74 -10.40 3.46 -14.48
CA ARG A 74 -9.94 3.77 -15.86
C ARG A 74 -9.14 2.61 -16.45
N TYR A 75 -8.23 2.00 -15.69
CA TYR A 75 -7.49 0.82 -16.15
C TYR A 75 -8.39 -0.41 -16.32
N ILE A 76 -9.41 -0.56 -15.47
CA ILE A 76 -10.44 -1.60 -15.62
C ILE A 76 -11.21 -1.40 -16.94
N SER A 77 -11.67 -0.18 -17.23
CA SER A 77 -12.41 0.13 -18.47
C SER A 77 -11.59 -0.16 -19.74
N TRP A 78 -10.27 -0.10 -19.65
CA TRP A 78 -9.37 -0.48 -20.76
C TRP A 78 -9.07 -1.97 -20.83
N GLY A 79 -9.60 -2.79 -19.92
CA GLY A 79 -9.26 -4.21 -19.82
C GLY A 79 -7.79 -4.47 -19.44
N ARG A 80 -7.16 -3.53 -18.75
CA ARG A 80 -5.72 -3.54 -18.44
C ARG A 80 -5.43 -3.58 -16.95
N MET A 81 -6.41 -3.89 -16.12
CA MET A 81 -6.26 -4.12 -14.70
C MET A 81 -5.99 -5.60 -14.44
N ARG A 82 -5.01 -5.88 -13.59
CA ARG A 82 -4.76 -7.17 -12.97
C ARG A 82 -4.88 -7.04 -11.46
N HIS A 83 -5.11 -8.14 -10.78
CA HIS A 83 -5.13 -8.16 -9.32
C HIS A 83 -4.39 -9.38 -8.77
N ARG A 84 -4.07 -9.31 -7.49
CA ARG A 84 -3.62 -10.41 -6.65
C ARG A 84 -4.27 -10.27 -5.29
N VAL A 85 -4.82 -11.36 -4.77
CA VAL A 85 -5.24 -11.43 -3.37
C VAL A 85 -4.00 -11.77 -2.54
N MET A 86 -3.79 -11.03 -1.45
CA MET A 86 -2.65 -11.21 -0.56
C MET A 86 -2.94 -12.29 0.48
N ASP A 87 -1.97 -13.17 0.67
CA ASP A 87 -1.91 -14.04 1.83
C ASP A 87 -1.39 -13.26 3.06
N GLY A 88 -1.50 -13.87 4.25
CA GLY A 88 -1.04 -13.26 5.49
C GLY A 88 -1.94 -12.11 5.97
N TRP A 89 -1.43 -11.32 6.91
CA TRP A 89 -2.16 -10.19 7.46
C TRP A 89 -1.95 -8.90 6.64
N TRP A 90 -2.93 -8.04 6.74
CA TRP A 90 -2.88 -6.68 6.25
C TRP A 90 -3.72 -5.80 7.19
N THR A 91 -3.27 -4.61 7.46
CA THR A 91 -4.03 -3.61 8.19
C THR A 91 -3.74 -2.22 7.67
N ASP A 92 -4.77 -1.37 7.69
CA ASP A 92 -4.62 0.06 7.51
C ASP A 92 -3.88 0.68 8.71
N ALA A 93 -3.17 1.78 8.49
CA ALA A 93 -2.47 2.52 9.54
C ALA A 93 -2.89 4.02 9.58
N GLY A 94 -4.03 4.36 8.99
CA GLY A 94 -4.54 5.73 8.88
C GLY A 94 -5.16 6.30 10.16
N THR A 95 -5.36 5.48 11.20
CA THR A 95 -5.85 5.91 12.52
C THR A 95 -4.91 5.48 13.63
N VAL A 96 -4.94 6.17 14.79
CA VAL A 96 -4.12 5.79 15.95
C VAL A 96 -4.35 4.33 16.37
N PRO A 97 -5.61 3.82 16.47
CA PRO A 97 -5.84 2.42 16.78
C PRO A 97 -5.30 1.44 15.73
N SER A 98 -5.47 1.73 14.44
CA SER A 98 -4.97 0.85 13.37
C SER A 98 -3.44 0.88 13.28
N LEU A 99 -2.80 2.02 13.52
CA LEU A 99 -1.35 2.13 13.62
C LEU A 99 -0.80 1.29 14.78
N HIS A 100 -1.44 1.34 15.96
CA HIS A 100 -1.06 0.50 17.10
C HIS A 100 -1.19 -0.98 16.75
N ARG A 101 -2.31 -1.38 16.11
CA ARG A 101 -2.50 -2.76 15.65
C ARG A 101 -1.41 -3.18 14.66
N ALA A 102 -1.05 -2.32 13.72
CA ALA A 102 0.03 -2.60 12.76
C ALA A 102 1.36 -2.86 13.49
N ALA A 103 1.70 -2.04 14.48
CA ALA A 103 2.91 -2.21 15.27
C ALA A 103 2.92 -3.56 16.04
N MET A 104 1.80 -3.97 16.61
CA MET A 104 1.66 -5.26 17.29
C MET A 104 1.84 -6.44 16.33
N LEU A 105 1.22 -6.38 15.14
CA LEU A 105 1.36 -7.44 14.13
C LEU A 105 2.81 -7.60 13.66
N VAL A 106 3.52 -6.49 13.46
CA VAL A 106 4.95 -6.52 13.11
C VAL A 106 5.78 -7.15 14.24
N ALA A 107 5.51 -6.78 15.50
CA ALA A 107 6.24 -7.33 16.65
C ALA A 107 6.01 -8.85 16.79
N GLU A 108 4.78 -9.33 16.60
CA GLU A 108 4.45 -10.77 16.63
C GLU A 108 5.17 -11.56 15.52
N GLU A 109 5.30 -10.98 14.32
CA GLU A 109 6.05 -11.63 13.23
C GLU A 109 7.56 -11.64 13.48
N GLU A 110 8.13 -10.59 14.07
CA GLU A 110 9.56 -10.55 14.41
C GLU A 110 9.93 -11.63 15.42
N GLU A 111 9.07 -11.93 16.37
CA GLU A 111 9.28 -13.01 17.34
C GLU A 111 9.20 -14.41 16.72
N GLY A 112 8.42 -14.57 15.64
CA GLY A 112 8.14 -15.87 15.01
C GLY A 112 8.89 -16.17 13.72
N ASN A 113 9.53 -15.19 13.08
CA ASN A 113 10.08 -15.34 11.73
C ASN A 113 11.57 -15.00 11.63
N PRO A 114 12.47 -16.02 11.50
CA PRO A 114 13.91 -15.80 11.39
C PRO A 114 14.35 -15.02 10.13
N VAL A 115 13.47 -14.85 9.13
CA VAL A 115 13.78 -14.09 7.91
C VAL A 115 13.72 -12.59 8.18
N LEU A 116 12.82 -12.12 9.06
CA LEU A 116 12.71 -10.71 9.43
C LEU A 116 13.76 -10.27 10.45
N THR A 117 14.31 -11.19 11.23
CA THR A 117 15.45 -10.89 12.14
C THR A 117 16.73 -10.46 11.41
N GLY A 118 16.81 -10.67 10.09
CA GLY A 118 17.86 -10.13 9.23
C GLY A 118 17.63 -8.68 8.80
N PHE A 119 16.40 -8.18 8.84
CA PHE A 119 16.02 -6.80 8.54
C PHE A 119 15.87 -6.01 9.85
N ARG A 120 17.00 -5.71 10.49
CA ARG A 120 16.99 -4.70 11.54
C ARG A 120 16.77 -3.35 10.90
N VAL A 121 15.63 -2.73 11.16
CA VAL A 121 15.31 -1.35 10.77
C VAL A 121 16.42 -0.38 11.19
N GLY A 122 17.14 -0.68 12.28
CA GLY A 122 18.31 0.08 12.73
C GLY A 122 19.57 -0.04 11.85
N ARG A 123 19.61 -0.91 10.82
CA ARG A 123 20.71 -0.94 9.85
C ARG A 123 20.47 -0.10 8.62
N VAL A 124 19.24 0.28 8.34
CA VAL A 124 18.90 1.15 7.20
C VAL A 124 19.25 2.61 7.53
N TYR A 125 19.22 2.97 8.82
CA TYR A 125 19.56 4.30 9.29
C TYR A 125 20.40 4.22 10.60
N PRO A 126 21.67 3.77 10.52
CA PRO A 126 22.52 3.61 11.71
C PRO A 126 22.71 4.91 12.51
N HIS A 127 22.60 6.07 11.86
CA HIS A 127 22.66 7.38 12.48
C HIS A 127 21.41 7.76 13.31
N LEU A 128 20.28 7.09 13.13
CA LEU A 128 19.07 7.33 13.95
C LEU A 128 19.12 6.63 15.32
N ASN A 129 20.01 5.65 15.48
CA ASN A 129 20.21 4.91 16.73
C ASN A 129 21.47 5.35 17.51
N ASP A 130 22.17 6.39 17.04
CA ASP A 130 23.27 7.00 17.76
C ASP A 130 22.74 8.18 18.60
N PRO A 131 22.59 8.03 19.93
CA PRO A 131 22.10 9.10 20.80
C PRO A 131 23.09 10.28 20.90
N HIS A 132 24.29 10.17 20.31
CA HIS A 132 25.32 11.19 20.28
C HIS A 132 25.72 11.65 18.87
N GLY A 133 25.18 11.00 17.83
CA GLY A 133 25.38 11.36 16.42
C GLY A 133 24.53 12.57 16.06
N ALA A 134 25.03 13.77 16.29
CA ALA A 134 24.45 14.94 15.66
C ALA A 134 24.60 14.78 14.14
N TYR A 135 23.50 14.92 13.40
CA TYR A 135 23.54 15.06 11.95
C TYR A 135 24.48 16.24 11.61
N ASP A 136 25.59 15.94 10.96
CA ASP A 136 26.48 16.94 10.40
C ASP A 136 26.10 17.13 8.93
N PRO A 137 25.47 18.25 8.58
CA PRO A 137 25.08 18.52 7.20
C PRO A 137 26.27 18.78 6.26
N ASP A 138 27.48 18.94 6.82
CA ASP A 138 28.70 19.23 6.05
C ASP A 138 29.61 17.98 5.89
N ASP A 139 29.17 16.80 6.35
CA ASP A 139 29.90 15.54 6.16
C ASP A 139 29.74 15.04 4.71
N GLU A 140 30.64 15.51 3.84
CA GLU A 140 30.75 15.06 2.43
C GLU A 140 31.48 13.73 2.27
N THR A 141 31.68 12.93 3.31
CA THR A 141 32.36 11.64 3.17
C THR A 141 31.50 10.67 2.34
N PRO A 142 31.98 10.21 1.19
CA PRO A 142 31.24 9.23 0.39
C PRO A 142 31.21 7.91 1.15
N HIS A 143 30.03 7.49 1.57
CA HIS A 143 29.81 6.18 2.16
C HIS A 143 30.03 5.10 1.09
N HIS A 144 31.30 4.77 0.86
CA HIS A 144 31.71 3.60 0.09
C HIS A 144 31.42 2.35 0.91
N GLY A 145 30.61 1.47 0.35
CA GLY A 145 30.75 0.14 0.80
C GLY A 145 29.58 -0.79 0.70
N VAL A 146 29.16 -1.15 -0.48
CA VAL A 146 28.76 -2.53 -0.73
C VAL A 146 29.85 -3.16 -1.56
N ARG A 147 30.63 -4.03 -0.96
CA ARG A 147 31.45 -5.00 -1.69
C ARG A 147 30.73 -6.36 -1.68
N PRO A 148 30.93 -7.14 -2.74
CA PRO A 148 30.18 -8.37 -3.03
C PRO A 148 30.35 -9.48 -2.00
#